data_ec778b03342833c10883c7337ffbb279
#
_entry.id   ec778b03342833c10883c7337ffbb279
#
_cell.length_a   1.000
_cell.length_b   1.000
_cell.length_c   1.000
_cell.angle_alpha   90.00
_cell.angle_beta   90.00
_cell.angle_gamma   90.00
#
_symmetry.space_group_name_H-M   'P 1'
#
loop_
_entity.id
_entity.type
_entity.pdbx_description
1 polymer ?
#
loop_
_entity_poly.entity_id
_entity_poly.type
_entity_poly.pdbx_seq_one_letter_code
_entity_poly.pdbx_strand_id
1 'polypeptide(L)'
;MAKTTVTAPGIADDAVTVDKLPDTSVTNAKLAGSIANAKLANSSITINGTVVSLGGSIADIGVQDYPTVTGVSPAVITNAQTVVTVTGTNFVSVPIVEAINSSGAITTADSVTYVSATSLTVTFTLPVDGTYFIRVENATTGLAGRSSSAILNVSDEPAWVTASGTLGTFDGNVAIPTQTLTATDATSFAVHSGTLTAGLTLTTGSGSCTITGTQTAHTSAATDTFTVRATDAQGQVADRSFSISYSFSIAQGGQFN
;
A
#
# COMPACT_ATOMS: atom_id res chain seq x y z
N MET A 1 -30.78 -61.76 51.39
CA MET A 1 -30.07 -62.66 50.45
C MET A 1 -28.59 -62.29 50.52
N ALA A 2 -27.73 -63.25 50.87
CA ALA A 2 -26.27 -62.98 50.79
C ALA A 2 -25.81 -62.80 49.36
N LYS A 3 -25.08 -61.71 49.03
CA LYS A 3 -24.44 -61.53 47.76
C LYS A 3 -23.29 -62.54 47.60
N THR A 4 -23.44 -63.53 46.75
CA THR A 4 -22.35 -64.41 46.36
C THR A 4 -21.35 -63.62 45.55
N THR A 5 -20.15 -63.39 46.07
CA THR A 5 -19.07 -62.74 45.32
C THR A 5 -18.37 -63.82 44.50
N VAL A 6 -18.41 -63.73 43.18
CA VAL A 6 -17.64 -64.64 42.32
C VAL A 6 -16.26 -64.01 42.17
N THR A 7 -15.21 -64.69 42.53
CA THR A 7 -13.81 -64.27 42.40
C THR A 7 -13.30 -64.63 40.97
N ALA A 8 -12.29 -63.90 40.47
CA ALA A 8 -11.78 -63.99 39.09
C ALA A 8 -11.48 -65.40 38.55
N PRO A 9 -11.01 -66.42 39.33
CA PRO A 9 -10.80 -67.75 38.75
C PRO A 9 -12.10 -68.58 38.59
N GLY A 10 -13.30 -68.06 38.97
CA GLY A 10 -14.55 -68.78 38.88
C GLY A 10 -15.46 -68.46 37.68
N ILE A 11 -15.03 -67.57 36.77
CA ILE A 11 -15.76 -67.21 35.54
C ILE A 11 -14.90 -67.67 34.36
N ALA A 12 -15.38 -68.70 33.66
CA ALA A 12 -14.71 -69.14 32.40
C ALA A 12 -14.76 -68.02 31.37
N ASP A 13 -13.77 -68.01 30.47
CA ASP A 13 -13.79 -67.12 29.31
C ASP A 13 -15.10 -67.33 28.52
N ASP A 14 -15.68 -66.27 28.06
CA ASP A 14 -17.00 -66.21 27.35
C ASP A 14 -18.21 -66.63 28.21
N ALA A 15 -18.09 -66.83 29.52
CA ALA A 15 -19.20 -67.18 30.39
C ALA A 15 -20.24 -66.05 30.53
N VAL A 16 -19.88 -64.79 30.26
CA VAL A 16 -20.76 -63.62 30.21
C VAL A 16 -20.95 -63.18 28.75
N THR A 17 -21.98 -63.67 28.12
CA THR A 17 -22.38 -63.31 26.74
C THR A 17 -23.21 -62.04 26.73
N VAL A 18 -23.41 -61.43 25.56
CA VAL A 18 -24.26 -60.23 25.37
C VAL A 18 -25.70 -60.45 25.88
N ASP A 19 -26.27 -61.68 25.76
CA ASP A 19 -27.59 -62.01 26.22
C ASP A 19 -27.75 -62.03 27.75
N LYS A 20 -26.63 -62.09 28.47
CA LYS A 20 -26.58 -62.05 29.93
C LYS A 20 -26.34 -60.66 30.52
N LEU A 21 -26.10 -59.68 29.65
CA LEU A 21 -25.97 -58.28 30.06
C LEU A 21 -27.16 -57.50 29.44
N PRO A 22 -28.22 -57.25 30.19
CA PRO A 22 -29.31 -56.41 29.73
C PRO A 22 -28.81 -55.04 29.25
N ASP A 23 -29.41 -54.46 28.25
CA ASP A 23 -29.15 -53.10 27.82
C ASP A 23 -29.14 -52.17 29.02
N THR A 24 -28.18 -51.23 29.06
CA THR A 24 -27.95 -50.32 30.17
C THR A 24 -27.35 -50.93 31.44
N SER A 25 -27.03 -52.22 31.50
CA SER A 25 -26.43 -52.86 32.72
C SER A 25 -25.00 -52.39 32.98
N VAL A 26 -24.28 -51.96 31.93
CA VAL A 26 -22.96 -51.33 32.01
C VAL A 26 -23.09 -49.82 31.81
N THR A 27 -23.15 -49.08 32.90
CA THR A 27 -23.20 -47.61 32.89
C THR A 27 -21.79 -47.01 32.94
N ASN A 28 -21.64 -45.73 32.59
CA ASN A 28 -20.36 -45.02 32.68
C ASN A 28 -19.70 -45.12 34.06
N ALA A 29 -20.50 -45.16 35.13
CA ALA A 29 -20.01 -45.32 36.50
C ALA A 29 -19.40 -46.71 36.80
N LYS A 30 -19.73 -47.72 35.98
CA LYS A 30 -19.19 -49.08 36.06
C LYS A 30 -17.97 -49.30 35.15
N LEU A 31 -17.70 -48.38 34.26
CA LEU A 31 -16.51 -48.38 33.41
C LEU A 31 -15.41 -47.60 34.14
N ALA A 32 -14.71 -48.27 35.06
CA ALA A 32 -13.56 -47.68 35.72
C ALA A 32 -12.31 -47.85 34.84
N GLY A 33 -11.79 -46.77 34.31
CA GLY A 33 -10.55 -46.79 33.56
C GLY A 33 -10.68 -46.52 32.09
N SER A 34 -9.57 -46.53 31.40
CA SER A 34 -9.47 -46.17 29.96
C SER A 34 -10.05 -47.25 29.08
N ILE A 35 -11.05 -46.94 28.30
CA ILE A 35 -11.49 -47.78 27.17
C ILE A 35 -10.56 -47.46 26.00
N ALA A 36 -9.75 -48.42 25.54
CA ALA A 36 -8.89 -48.22 24.39
C ALA A 36 -9.72 -47.93 23.16
N ASN A 37 -9.30 -46.98 22.34
CA ASN A 37 -10.01 -46.56 21.09
C ASN A 37 -10.33 -47.76 20.19
N ALA A 38 -9.49 -48.78 20.16
CA ALA A 38 -9.71 -50.01 19.38
C ALA A 38 -10.95 -50.82 19.85
N LYS A 39 -11.54 -50.51 21.00
CA LYS A 39 -12.78 -51.10 21.52
C LYS A 39 -14.03 -50.31 21.15
N LEU A 40 -13.87 -49.13 20.57
CA LEU A 40 -14.98 -48.29 20.14
C LEU A 40 -15.29 -48.60 18.68
N ALA A 41 -16.56 -48.75 18.32
CA ALA A 41 -17.01 -48.96 16.94
C ALA A 41 -16.60 -47.77 16.06
N ASN A 42 -16.61 -46.55 16.64
CA ASN A 42 -16.15 -45.33 15.99
C ASN A 42 -14.93 -44.80 16.73
N SER A 43 -13.74 -45.17 16.29
CA SER A 43 -12.47 -44.75 16.90
C SER A 43 -11.92 -43.42 16.34
N SER A 44 -12.66 -42.76 15.45
CA SER A 44 -12.31 -41.48 14.83
C SER A 44 -13.53 -40.64 14.53
N ILE A 45 -13.32 -39.36 14.37
CA ILE A 45 -14.29 -38.40 13.81
C ILE A 45 -13.67 -37.77 12.55
N THR A 46 -14.53 -37.31 11.62
CA THR A 46 -14.07 -36.55 10.46
C THR A 46 -14.40 -35.08 10.69
N ILE A 47 -13.38 -34.20 10.67
CA ILE A 47 -13.53 -32.76 10.80
C ILE A 47 -13.01 -32.15 9.52
N ASN A 48 -13.85 -31.43 8.78
CA ASN A 48 -13.50 -30.77 7.53
C ASN A 48 -12.74 -31.69 6.54
N GLY A 49 -13.21 -32.94 6.38
CA GLY A 49 -12.61 -33.93 5.52
C GLY A 49 -11.38 -34.66 6.07
N THR A 50 -10.83 -34.24 7.20
CA THR A 50 -9.69 -34.88 7.88
C THR A 50 -10.17 -35.85 8.95
N VAL A 51 -9.72 -37.10 8.88
CA VAL A 51 -10.01 -38.13 9.89
C VAL A 51 -9.10 -37.94 11.10
N VAL A 52 -9.70 -37.76 12.27
CA VAL A 52 -9.02 -37.58 13.55
C VAL A 52 -9.35 -38.74 14.47
N SER A 53 -8.36 -39.51 14.90
CA SER A 53 -8.54 -40.55 15.91
C SER A 53 -8.97 -39.95 17.25
N LEU A 54 -9.84 -40.62 18.00
CA LEU A 54 -10.20 -40.18 19.33
C LEU A 54 -8.95 -40.12 20.20
N GLY A 55 -8.73 -38.96 20.87
CA GLY A 55 -7.50 -38.68 21.63
C GLY A 55 -6.36 -38.15 20.78
N GLY A 56 -6.51 -38.08 19.47
CA GLY A 56 -5.57 -37.40 18.58
C GLY A 56 -5.77 -35.88 18.58
N SER A 57 -4.78 -35.16 18.08
CA SER A 57 -4.85 -33.72 17.83
C SER A 57 -4.83 -33.42 16.34
N ILE A 58 -5.57 -32.41 15.93
CA ILE A 58 -5.43 -31.75 14.62
C ILE A 58 -4.65 -30.46 14.85
N ALA A 59 -3.55 -30.31 14.15
CA ALA A 59 -2.77 -29.07 14.22
C ALA A 59 -3.48 -27.89 13.53
N ASP A 60 -4.38 -28.20 12.59
CA ASP A 60 -5.12 -27.21 11.82
C ASP A 60 -6.53 -27.71 11.52
N ILE A 61 -7.57 -27.10 12.14
CA ILE A 61 -8.97 -27.38 11.84
C ILE A 61 -9.43 -26.41 10.75
N GLY A 62 -8.75 -26.44 9.59
CA GLY A 62 -9.09 -25.56 8.48
C GLY A 62 -9.01 -24.09 8.89
N VAL A 63 -7.88 -23.68 9.49
CA VAL A 63 -7.54 -22.25 9.53
C VAL A 63 -7.52 -21.81 8.09
N GLN A 64 -8.56 -21.10 7.68
CA GLN A 64 -8.59 -20.55 6.35
C GLN A 64 -7.52 -19.47 6.29
N ASP A 65 -6.50 -19.71 5.49
CA ASP A 65 -5.41 -18.77 5.29
C ASP A 65 -5.94 -17.55 4.51
N TYR A 66 -6.38 -16.53 5.27
CA TYR A 66 -6.76 -15.26 4.69
C TYR A 66 -5.55 -14.64 3.98
N PRO A 67 -5.74 -14.07 2.80
CA PRO A 67 -4.68 -13.28 2.19
C PRO A 67 -4.39 -12.07 3.08
N THR A 68 -3.11 -11.74 3.23
CA THR A 68 -2.71 -10.49 3.87
C THR A 68 -2.08 -9.58 2.83
N VAL A 69 -2.19 -8.27 3.01
CA VAL A 69 -1.53 -7.26 2.17
C VAL A 69 -0.60 -6.45 3.05
N THR A 70 0.69 -6.48 2.75
CA THR A 70 1.73 -5.84 3.56
C THR A 70 2.39 -4.67 2.87
N GLY A 71 2.31 -4.56 1.52
CA GLY A 71 2.95 -3.48 0.79
C GLY A 71 2.50 -3.37 -0.65
N VAL A 72 2.84 -2.23 -1.25
CA VAL A 72 2.68 -1.95 -2.68
C VAL A 72 3.90 -1.18 -3.19
N SER A 73 4.32 -1.42 -4.42
CA SER A 73 5.43 -0.71 -5.05
C SER A 73 5.19 -0.53 -6.56
N PRO A 74 5.30 0.70 -7.09
CA PRO A 74 5.51 1.97 -6.39
C PRO A 74 4.36 2.28 -5.44
N ALA A 75 4.64 3.02 -4.34
CA ALA A 75 3.64 3.42 -3.36
C ALA A 75 2.94 4.73 -3.73
N VAL A 76 3.47 5.48 -4.68
CA VAL A 76 2.88 6.68 -5.28
C VAL A 76 2.74 6.44 -6.77
N ILE A 77 1.56 6.67 -7.30
CA ILE A 77 1.24 6.55 -8.72
C ILE A 77 0.41 7.75 -9.18
N THR A 78 0.36 7.98 -10.48
CA THR A 78 -0.53 8.99 -11.08
C THR A 78 -1.93 8.43 -11.34
N ASN A 79 -2.85 9.28 -11.78
CA ASN A 79 -4.20 8.88 -12.22
C ASN A 79 -4.19 8.05 -13.50
N ALA A 80 -3.08 8.05 -14.24
CA ALA A 80 -2.91 7.22 -15.41
C ALA A 80 -2.80 5.74 -15.06
N GLN A 81 -3.12 4.87 -16.02
CA GLN A 81 -2.96 3.44 -15.84
C GLN A 81 -1.52 3.08 -15.44
N THR A 82 -1.36 2.51 -14.25
CA THR A 82 -0.06 2.20 -13.66
C THR A 82 -0.01 0.76 -13.16
N VAL A 83 1.15 0.12 -13.37
CA VAL A 83 1.44 -1.22 -12.86
C VAL A 83 2.12 -1.12 -11.50
N VAL A 84 1.60 -1.85 -10.52
CA VAL A 84 2.17 -1.95 -9.18
C VAL A 84 2.41 -3.41 -8.79
N THR A 85 3.37 -3.65 -7.91
CA THR A 85 3.56 -4.94 -7.26
C THR A 85 2.91 -4.90 -5.88
N VAL A 86 1.95 -5.79 -5.63
CA VAL A 86 1.32 -5.97 -4.32
C VAL A 86 2.00 -7.12 -3.61
N THR A 87 2.48 -6.90 -2.39
CA THR A 87 3.13 -7.90 -1.53
C THR A 87 2.26 -8.28 -0.34
N GLY A 88 2.36 -9.53 0.08
CA GLY A 88 1.55 -10.06 1.17
C GLY A 88 1.80 -11.55 1.42
N THR A 89 0.76 -12.27 1.87
CA THR A 89 0.81 -13.73 2.07
C THR A 89 -0.49 -14.38 1.63
N ASN A 90 -0.44 -15.69 1.40
CA ASN A 90 -1.59 -16.55 1.10
C ASN A 90 -2.39 -16.14 -0.14
N PHE A 91 -1.74 -15.51 -1.12
CA PHE A 91 -2.35 -15.26 -2.41
C PHE A 91 -2.51 -16.58 -3.16
N VAL A 92 -3.67 -16.77 -3.82
CA VAL A 92 -3.91 -17.90 -4.74
C VAL A 92 -4.14 -17.38 -6.15
N SER A 93 -3.91 -18.21 -7.15
CA SER A 93 -4.12 -17.86 -8.56
C SER A 93 -5.62 -17.73 -8.85
N VAL A 94 -6.02 -16.81 -9.47
CA VAL A 94 -6.06 -15.46 -9.85
C VAL A 94 -6.92 -14.69 -8.85
N PRO A 95 -6.39 -13.90 -7.94
CA PRO A 95 -7.21 -13.18 -6.96
C PRO A 95 -7.91 -11.97 -7.60
N ILE A 96 -8.97 -11.52 -6.93
CA ILE A 96 -9.56 -10.19 -7.18
C ILE A 96 -8.77 -9.19 -6.34
N VAL A 97 -8.34 -8.08 -6.94
CA VAL A 97 -7.64 -7.00 -6.24
C VAL A 97 -8.41 -5.70 -6.40
N GLU A 98 -8.58 -4.99 -5.30
CA GLU A 98 -9.35 -3.77 -5.22
C GLU A 98 -8.59 -2.68 -4.47
N ALA A 99 -8.73 -1.45 -4.94
CA ALA A 99 -8.28 -0.24 -4.26
C ALA A 99 -9.49 0.43 -3.60
N ILE A 100 -9.38 0.79 -2.32
CA ILE A 100 -10.46 1.40 -1.51
C ILE A 100 -9.96 2.74 -1.00
N ASN A 101 -10.58 3.83 -1.44
CA ASN A 101 -10.20 5.18 -1.02
C ASN A 101 -10.72 5.55 0.38
N SER A 102 -10.38 6.73 0.87
CA SER A 102 -10.78 7.23 2.20
C SER A 102 -12.29 7.43 2.36
N SER A 103 -13.04 7.58 1.26
CA SER A 103 -14.51 7.67 1.28
C SER A 103 -15.20 6.29 1.24
N GLY A 104 -14.43 5.21 1.12
CA GLY A 104 -14.95 3.84 1.00
C GLY A 104 -15.34 3.43 -0.43
N ALA A 105 -15.07 4.27 -1.44
CA ALA A 105 -15.29 3.89 -2.82
C ALA A 105 -14.27 2.82 -3.24
N ILE A 106 -14.76 1.80 -3.95
CA ILE A 106 -13.99 0.63 -4.38
C ILE A 106 -13.76 0.72 -5.88
N THR A 107 -12.51 0.55 -6.29
CA THR A 107 -12.10 0.42 -7.69
C THR A 107 -11.41 -0.93 -7.87
N THR A 108 -11.97 -1.79 -8.70
CA THR A 108 -11.35 -3.08 -9.05
C THR A 108 -10.15 -2.84 -9.97
N ALA A 109 -9.09 -3.62 -9.80
CA ALA A 109 -7.92 -3.58 -10.67
C ALA A 109 -8.27 -3.88 -12.13
N ASP A 110 -7.64 -3.18 -13.07
CA ASP A 110 -7.80 -3.41 -14.52
C ASP A 110 -7.28 -4.79 -14.93
N SER A 111 -6.19 -5.23 -14.32
CA SER A 111 -5.64 -6.57 -14.48
C SER A 111 -4.85 -7.04 -13.27
N VAL A 112 -4.82 -8.36 -13.06
CA VAL A 112 -4.05 -9.00 -11.99
C VAL A 112 -3.29 -10.18 -12.58
N THR A 113 -1.99 -10.23 -12.34
CA THR A 113 -1.13 -11.38 -12.64
C THR A 113 -0.63 -11.98 -11.34
N TYR A 114 -0.93 -13.26 -11.13
CA TYR A 114 -0.40 -14.02 -10.00
C TYR A 114 1.07 -14.38 -10.27
N VAL A 115 1.96 -13.92 -9.39
CA VAL A 115 3.40 -14.23 -9.44
C VAL A 115 3.74 -15.33 -8.45
N SER A 116 3.26 -15.21 -7.21
CA SER A 116 3.47 -16.18 -6.15
C SER A 116 2.46 -16.00 -5.02
N ALA A 117 2.48 -16.88 -4.02
CA ALA A 117 1.66 -16.73 -2.81
C ALA A 117 1.96 -15.45 -1.99
N THR A 118 3.01 -14.70 -2.36
CA THR A 118 3.43 -13.48 -1.66
C THR A 118 3.53 -12.26 -2.55
N SER A 119 3.27 -12.39 -3.88
CA SER A 119 3.45 -11.30 -4.83
C SER A 119 2.44 -11.37 -5.97
N LEU A 120 1.84 -10.23 -6.28
CA LEU A 120 0.97 -10.01 -7.43
C LEU A 120 1.49 -8.82 -8.23
N THR A 121 1.35 -8.89 -9.56
CA THR A 121 1.47 -7.71 -10.43
C THR A 121 0.07 -7.24 -10.77
N VAL A 122 -0.23 -5.99 -10.46
CA VAL A 122 -1.57 -5.43 -10.54
C VAL A 122 -1.53 -4.13 -11.34
N THR A 123 -2.49 -3.94 -12.24
CA THR A 123 -2.65 -2.69 -12.98
C THR A 123 -3.87 -1.96 -12.47
N PHE A 124 -3.71 -0.70 -12.15
CA PHE A 124 -4.80 0.19 -11.73
C PHE A 124 -4.91 1.42 -12.62
N THR A 125 -6.15 1.89 -12.83
CA THR A 125 -6.50 3.24 -13.26
C THR A 125 -7.37 3.85 -12.16
N LEU A 126 -6.81 4.76 -11.37
CA LEU A 126 -7.47 5.36 -10.20
C LEU A 126 -7.69 6.86 -10.47
N PRO A 127 -8.92 7.29 -10.82
CA PRO A 127 -9.18 8.65 -11.32
C PRO A 127 -9.26 9.72 -10.22
N VAL A 128 -9.16 9.35 -8.96
CA VAL A 128 -9.31 10.25 -7.81
C VAL A 128 -8.03 10.26 -7.00
N ASP A 129 -7.48 11.44 -6.76
CA ASP A 129 -6.32 11.62 -5.90
C ASP A 129 -6.63 11.24 -4.45
N GLY A 130 -5.62 10.75 -3.76
CA GLY A 130 -5.72 10.38 -2.37
C GLY A 130 -5.08 9.05 -2.03
N THR A 131 -5.31 8.62 -0.80
CA THR A 131 -4.74 7.39 -0.27
C THR A 131 -5.72 6.24 -0.36
N TYR A 132 -5.20 5.06 -0.70
CA TYR A 132 -5.98 3.85 -0.91
C TYR A 132 -5.46 2.69 -0.06
N PHE A 133 -6.40 1.96 0.51
CA PHE A 133 -6.17 0.61 1.00
C PHE A 133 -6.20 -0.35 -0.18
N ILE A 134 -5.41 -1.41 -0.12
CA ILE A 134 -5.46 -2.51 -1.09
C ILE A 134 -6.11 -3.72 -0.44
N ARG A 135 -7.14 -4.27 -1.09
CA ARG A 135 -7.83 -5.50 -0.70
C ARG A 135 -7.55 -6.58 -1.74
N VAL A 136 -7.26 -7.76 -1.26
CA VAL A 136 -7.09 -8.96 -2.09
C VAL A 136 -8.12 -10.01 -1.65
N GLU A 137 -8.85 -10.58 -2.60
CA GLU A 137 -9.77 -11.67 -2.37
C GLU A 137 -9.36 -12.88 -3.20
N ASN A 138 -9.14 -14.00 -2.54
CA ASN A 138 -8.86 -15.28 -3.18
C ASN A 138 -10.13 -15.82 -3.80
N ALA A 139 -10.30 -15.70 -5.11
CA ALA A 139 -11.54 -16.01 -5.84
C ALA A 139 -12.04 -17.45 -5.61
N THR A 140 -11.14 -18.40 -5.39
CA THR A 140 -11.49 -19.81 -5.15
C THR A 140 -12.09 -20.09 -3.78
N THR A 141 -11.78 -19.28 -2.78
CA THR A 141 -12.22 -19.46 -1.38
C THR A 141 -13.15 -18.36 -0.90
N GLY A 142 -13.21 -17.22 -1.60
CA GLY A 142 -13.94 -16.03 -1.18
C GLY A 142 -13.31 -15.33 0.03
N LEU A 143 -12.11 -15.78 0.47
CA LEU A 143 -11.42 -15.17 1.58
C LEU A 143 -10.71 -13.90 1.14
N ALA A 144 -10.87 -12.84 1.91
CA ALA A 144 -10.31 -11.54 1.59
C ALA A 144 -9.53 -10.94 2.77
N GLY A 145 -8.43 -10.26 2.43
CA GLY A 145 -7.64 -9.45 3.35
C GLY A 145 -7.39 -8.06 2.77
N ARG A 146 -7.26 -7.08 3.64
CA ARG A 146 -6.98 -5.69 3.30
C ARG A 146 -5.73 -5.24 4.04
N SER A 147 -4.98 -4.31 3.45
CA SER A 147 -3.88 -3.64 4.14
C SER A 147 -4.37 -2.96 5.42
N SER A 148 -3.56 -2.98 6.47
CA SER A 148 -3.90 -2.40 7.80
C SER A 148 -4.00 -0.87 7.76
N SER A 149 -3.32 -0.24 6.80
CA SER A 149 -3.35 1.21 6.52
C SER A 149 -3.51 1.43 5.02
N ALA A 150 -3.79 2.66 4.61
CA ALA A 150 -3.67 3.05 3.22
C ALA A 150 -2.19 3.04 2.83
N ILE A 151 -1.85 2.28 1.78
CA ILE A 151 -0.46 2.01 1.36
C ILE A 151 -0.17 2.45 -0.07
N LEU A 152 -1.19 2.78 -0.85
CA LEU A 152 -1.07 3.33 -2.20
C LEU A 152 -1.55 4.78 -2.17
N ASN A 153 -0.78 5.68 -2.75
CA ASN A 153 -1.13 7.08 -2.90
C ASN A 153 -1.25 7.41 -4.38
N VAL A 154 -2.33 8.06 -4.75
CA VAL A 154 -2.59 8.55 -6.12
C VAL A 154 -2.48 10.05 -6.11
N SER A 155 -1.60 10.59 -6.95
CA SER A 155 -1.37 12.03 -7.09
C SER A 155 -0.76 12.31 -8.45
N ASP A 156 -1.25 13.32 -9.12
CA ASP A 156 -0.62 13.77 -10.36
C ASP A 156 0.69 14.50 -10.07
N GLU A 157 1.67 14.33 -10.98
CA GLU A 157 2.90 15.12 -10.92
C GLU A 157 2.59 16.61 -11.08
N PRO A 158 3.38 17.51 -10.46
CA PRO A 158 3.21 18.94 -10.67
C PRO A 158 3.26 19.30 -12.16
N ALA A 159 2.29 20.07 -12.62
CA ALA A 159 2.24 20.50 -14.01
C ALA A 159 2.46 22.01 -14.13
N TRP A 160 3.54 22.40 -14.85
CA TRP A 160 3.88 23.79 -15.04
C TRP A 160 2.84 24.53 -15.92
N VAL A 161 2.30 25.62 -15.42
CA VAL A 161 1.44 26.56 -16.14
C VAL A 161 2.29 27.64 -16.82
N THR A 162 3.31 28.18 -16.10
CA THR A 162 4.23 29.16 -16.68
C THR A 162 5.08 28.50 -17.78
N ALA A 163 5.08 29.05 -18.98
CA ALA A 163 5.87 28.55 -20.11
C ALA A 163 7.37 28.64 -19.81
N SER A 164 8.16 27.70 -20.34
CA SER A 164 9.63 27.75 -20.27
C SER A 164 10.19 28.91 -21.11
N GLY A 165 11.42 29.35 -20.78
CA GLY A 165 12.14 30.35 -21.54
C GLY A 165 12.35 31.65 -20.80
N THR A 166 12.38 32.77 -21.50
CA THR A 166 12.72 34.06 -20.89
C THR A 166 11.55 34.63 -20.08
N LEU A 167 11.86 35.07 -18.86
CA LEU A 167 10.94 35.82 -18.00
C LEU A 167 10.92 37.32 -18.34
N GLY A 168 11.94 37.80 -19.09
CA GLY A 168 12.03 39.16 -19.54
C GLY A 168 13.46 39.70 -19.60
N THR A 169 13.57 40.94 -20.08
CA THR A 169 14.79 41.73 -20.02
C THR A 169 14.54 42.91 -19.10
N PHE A 170 15.35 43.06 -18.07
CA PHE A 170 15.18 44.07 -17.05
C PHE A 170 16.41 44.98 -16.93
N ASP A 171 16.23 46.21 -16.41
CA ASP A 171 17.36 47.08 -16.06
C ASP A 171 18.12 46.47 -14.88
N GLY A 172 19.43 46.22 -15.07
CA GLY A 172 20.28 45.60 -14.08
C GLY A 172 20.53 46.45 -12.82
N ASN A 173 20.20 47.75 -12.85
CA ASN A 173 20.43 48.67 -11.74
C ASN A 173 19.22 48.83 -10.79
N VAL A 174 18.09 48.26 -11.12
CA VAL A 174 16.85 48.39 -10.34
C VAL A 174 16.26 47.03 -10.01
N ALA A 175 15.34 47.01 -9.02
CA ALA A 175 14.60 45.80 -8.69
C ALA A 175 13.76 45.35 -9.89
N ILE A 176 13.83 44.07 -10.21
CA ILE A 176 12.97 43.49 -11.24
C ILE A 176 11.50 43.50 -10.77
N PRO A 177 10.53 43.69 -11.66
CA PRO A 177 9.13 43.43 -11.36
C PRO A 177 8.97 41.98 -10.89
N THR A 178 8.09 41.75 -9.92
CA THR A 178 7.83 40.38 -9.42
C THR A 178 7.49 39.43 -10.57
N GLN A 179 8.30 38.39 -10.73
CA GLN A 179 8.03 37.32 -11.67
C GLN A 179 7.34 36.20 -10.92
N THR A 180 6.14 35.81 -11.35
CA THR A 180 5.37 34.71 -10.74
C THR A 180 5.45 33.51 -11.66
N LEU A 181 5.93 32.38 -11.12
CA LEU A 181 5.98 31.08 -11.78
C LEU A 181 4.92 30.18 -11.14
N THR A 182 4.10 29.52 -11.94
CA THR A 182 2.95 28.75 -11.48
C THR A 182 3.02 27.31 -11.99
N ALA A 183 2.74 26.35 -11.12
CA ALA A 183 2.53 24.94 -11.44
C ALA A 183 1.36 24.40 -10.62
N THR A 184 0.45 23.64 -11.25
CA THR A 184 -0.61 22.94 -10.53
C THR A 184 -0.01 21.82 -9.67
N ASP A 185 -0.69 21.45 -8.60
CA ASP A 185 -0.34 20.37 -7.66
C ASP A 185 1.01 20.56 -6.93
N ALA A 186 1.74 21.62 -7.21
CA ALA A 186 2.97 21.96 -6.52
C ALA A 186 2.72 22.55 -5.13
N THR A 187 3.44 22.06 -4.13
CA THR A 187 3.46 22.57 -2.75
C THR A 187 4.70 23.39 -2.43
N SER A 188 5.77 23.20 -3.21
CA SER A 188 7.03 23.92 -3.03
C SER A 188 7.82 24.05 -4.33
N PHE A 189 8.73 25.05 -4.34
CA PHE A 189 9.60 25.35 -5.48
C PHE A 189 11.02 25.61 -5.01
N ALA A 190 12.01 25.16 -5.79
CA ALA A 190 13.42 25.42 -5.52
C ALA A 190 14.21 25.55 -6.83
N VAL A 191 15.31 26.29 -6.82
CA VAL A 191 16.27 26.26 -7.92
C VAL A 191 16.98 24.90 -7.88
N HIS A 192 16.81 24.11 -8.94
CA HIS A 192 17.33 22.74 -9.04
C HIS A 192 18.67 22.69 -9.76
N SER A 193 18.83 23.45 -10.83
CA SER A 193 20.10 23.54 -11.57
C SER A 193 20.30 24.93 -12.14
N GLY A 194 21.55 25.26 -12.48
CA GLY A 194 21.94 26.62 -12.75
C GLY A 194 21.99 27.45 -11.44
N THR A 195 22.05 28.76 -11.57
CA THR A 195 22.09 29.67 -10.42
C THR A 195 21.13 30.83 -10.67
N LEU A 196 20.27 31.12 -9.75
CA LEU A 196 19.52 32.36 -9.74
C LEU A 196 20.52 33.52 -9.54
N THR A 197 20.43 34.54 -10.36
CA THR A 197 21.34 35.70 -10.32
C THR A 197 21.47 36.22 -8.90
N ALA A 198 22.72 36.50 -8.45
CA ALA A 198 22.94 37.08 -7.15
C ALA A 198 22.15 38.39 -6.96
N GLY A 199 21.55 38.55 -5.78
CA GLY A 199 20.64 39.65 -5.46
C GLY A 199 19.17 39.39 -5.78
N LEU A 200 18.84 38.31 -6.52
CA LEU A 200 17.48 37.84 -6.67
C LEU A 200 17.16 36.75 -5.67
N THR A 201 15.90 36.68 -5.27
CA THR A 201 15.38 35.69 -4.33
C THR A 201 14.16 35.00 -4.93
N LEU A 202 14.16 33.65 -4.86
CA LEU A 202 12.99 32.84 -5.14
C LEU A 202 12.27 32.58 -3.80
N THR A 203 11.00 33.01 -3.75
CA THR A 203 10.11 32.76 -2.60
C THR A 203 9.09 31.72 -3.00
N THR A 204 9.09 30.59 -2.31
CA THR A 204 8.19 29.47 -2.58
C THR A 204 6.84 29.66 -1.92
N GLY A 205 5.78 29.15 -2.56
CA GLY A 205 4.42 29.07 -2.07
C GLY A 205 3.72 27.82 -2.60
N SER A 206 2.47 27.62 -2.23
CA SER A 206 1.65 26.55 -2.80
C SER A 206 1.10 26.98 -4.15
N GLY A 207 1.30 26.17 -5.21
CA GLY A 207 0.86 26.44 -6.58
C GLY A 207 1.65 27.51 -7.31
N SER A 208 2.47 28.31 -6.64
CA SER A 208 3.29 29.35 -7.27
C SER A 208 4.53 29.71 -6.46
N CYS A 209 5.53 30.25 -7.14
CA CYS A 209 6.65 30.92 -6.50
C CYS A 209 6.88 32.29 -7.18
N THR A 210 7.60 33.18 -6.49
CA THR A 210 7.93 34.49 -7.00
C THR A 210 9.43 34.70 -7.01
N ILE A 211 9.93 35.43 -8.02
CA ILE A 211 11.31 35.90 -8.11
C ILE A 211 11.28 37.42 -8.01
N THR A 212 12.03 37.98 -7.05
CA THR A 212 12.15 39.41 -6.77
C THR A 212 13.55 39.76 -6.40
N GLY A 213 13.88 41.05 -6.41
CA GLY A 213 15.16 41.57 -5.96
C GLY A 213 15.85 42.47 -6.99
N THR A 214 17.05 42.94 -6.67
CA THR A 214 17.92 43.66 -7.58
C THR A 214 19.18 42.83 -7.79
N GLN A 215 19.50 42.54 -9.04
CA GLN A 215 20.71 41.77 -9.32
C GLN A 215 21.99 42.53 -8.92
N THR A 216 23.01 41.78 -8.51
CA THR A 216 24.31 42.34 -8.09
C THR A 216 25.49 41.67 -8.80
N ALA A 217 25.23 40.75 -9.72
CA ALA A 217 26.26 39.96 -10.38
C ALA A 217 26.84 40.62 -11.64
N HIS A 218 26.02 41.39 -12.32
CA HIS A 218 26.34 41.93 -13.69
C HIS A 218 26.47 43.43 -13.66
N THR A 219 27.40 43.94 -14.43
CA THR A 219 27.63 45.40 -14.71
C THR A 219 27.44 45.73 -16.20
N SER A 220 27.17 44.75 -17.03
CA SER A 220 26.88 44.86 -18.47
C SER A 220 25.79 43.85 -18.85
N ALA A 221 25.26 44.00 -20.08
CA ALA A 221 24.23 43.11 -20.57
C ALA A 221 24.61 41.64 -20.46
N ALA A 222 23.72 40.83 -19.85
CA ALA A 222 23.91 39.41 -19.58
C ALA A 222 22.58 38.66 -19.59
N THR A 223 22.66 37.32 -19.69
CA THR A 223 21.50 36.45 -19.57
C THR A 223 21.88 35.27 -18.68
N ASP A 224 21.13 35.06 -17.62
CA ASP A 224 21.28 33.93 -16.73
C ASP A 224 20.14 32.91 -16.98
N THR A 225 20.53 31.63 -16.95
CA THR A 225 19.58 30.51 -17.12
C THR A 225 19.61 29.63 -15.89
N PHE A 226 18.44 29.24 -15.41
CA PHE A 226 18.28 28.39 -14.26
C PHE A 226 17.06 27.49 -14.44
N THR A 227 17.05 26.36 -13.75
CA THR A 227 15.92 25.42 -13.74
C THR A 227 15.28 25.46 -12.36
N VAL A 228 13.95 25.63 -12.33
CA VAL A 228 13.15 25.53 -11.11
C VAL A 228 12.47 24.18 -11.09
N ARG A 229 12.55 23.52 -9.95
CA ARG A 229 11.81 22.31 -9.62
C ARG A 229 10.56 22.68 -8.86
N ALA A 230 9.41 22.21 -9.32
CA ALA A 230 8.16 22.15 -8.58
C ALA A 230 8.05 20.77 -7.92
N THR A 231 7.64 20.72 -6.67
CA THR A 231 7.47 19.47 -5.90
C THR A 231 6.08 19.46 -5.28
N ASP A 232 5.37 18.33 -5.37
CA ASP A 232 4.06 18.13 -4.74
C ASP A 232 4.17 17.68 -3.28
N ALA A 233 3.05 17.37 -2.64
CA ALA A 233 2.99 16.88 -1.26
C ALA A 233 3.50 15.43 -1.11
N GLN A 234 3.57 14.68 -2.21
CA GLN A 234 3.99 13.28 -2.28
C GLN A 234 5.47 13.13 -2.65
N GLY A 235 6.13 14.25 -3.01
CA GLY A 235 7.53 14.28 -3.41
C GLY A 235 7.75 14.02 -4.91
N GLN A 236 6.68 14.00 -5.73
CA GLN A 236 6.81 13.98 -7.18
C GLN A 236 7.30 15.34 -7.66
N VAL A 237 8.01 15.38 -8.78
CA VAL A 237 8.70 16.60 -9.20
C VAL A 237 8.53 16.88 -10.68
N ALA A 238 8.47 18.16 -11.03
CA ALA A 238 8.53 18.63 -12.42
C ALA A 238 9.54 19.78 -12.52
N ASP A 239 10.44 19.69 -13.48
CA ASP A 239 11.49 20.68 -13.70
C ASP A 239 11.16 21.55 -14.92
N ARG A 240 11.47 22.88 -14.82
CA ARG A 240 11.33 23.80 -15.95
C ARG A 240 12.44 24.84 -15.94
N SER A 241 13.00 25.07 -17.15
CA SER A 241 14.09 26.03 -17.34
C SER A 241 13.55 27.40 -17.71
N PHE A 242 14.15 28.41 -17.09
CA PHE A 242 13.86 29.82 -17.27
C PHE A 242 15.14 30.62 -17.51
N SER A 243 15.01 31.79 -18.09
CA SER A 243 16.11 32.77 -18.22
C SER A 243 15.65 34.17 -17.87
N ILE A 244 16.58 34.97 -17.37
CA ILE A 244 16.40 36.41 -17.16
C ILE A 244 17.55 37.13 -17.86
N SER A 245 17.22 38.14 -18.66
CA SER A 245 18.18 38.98 -19.31
C SER A 245 18.26 40.37 -18.64
N TYR A 246 19.43 40.92 -18.61
CA TYR A 246 19.69 42.25 -18.06
C TYR A 246 20.20 43.20 -19.13
N SER A 247 19.70 44.42 -19.11
CA SER A 247 20.22 45.56 -19.89
C SER A 247 20.67 46.64 -18.92
N PHE A 248 21.61 47.44 -19.35
CA PHE A 248 22.12 48.56 -18.56
C PHE A 248 22.03 49.80 -19.42
N SER A 249 21.14 50.72 -19.07
CA SER A 249 21.08 52.03 -19.71
C SER A 249 22.35 52.82 -19.32
N ILE A 250 23.11 53.21 -20.32
CA ILE A 250 24.14 54.23 -20.11
C ILE A 250 23.36 55.52 -19.79
N ALA A 251 23.50 56.04 -18.59
CA ALA A 251 22.99 57.37 -18.29
C ALA A 251 23.62 58.31 -19.35
N GLN A 252 22.83 58.89 -20.26
CA GLN A 252 23.34 59.91 -21.18
C GLN A 252 23.91 61.01 -20.30
N GLY A 253 25.21 61.09 -20.30
CA GLY A 253 25.95 62.11 -19.58
C GLY A 253 25.43 63.47 -19.96
N GLY A 254 25.23 64.32 -18.96
CA GLY A 254 24.67 65.65 -19.14
C GLY A 254 25.39 66.44 -20.20
N GLN A 255 24.63 67.25 -20.90
CA GLN A 255 25.12 68.24 -21.85
C GLN A 255 26.26 69.01 -21.19
N PHE A 256 27.46 68.94 -21.76
CA PHE A 256 28.49 69.91 -21.48
C PHE A 256 28.04 71.19 -22.16
N ASN A 257 27.67 72.20 -21.39
CA ASN A 257 27.56 73.58 -21.85
C ASN A 257 28.95 74.19 -21.84
#